data_65213890c4c1baf6a2658019afb18451
#
_entry.id   65213890c4c1baf6a2658019afb18451
#
_cell.length_a   1.000
_cell.length_b   1.000
_cell.length_c   1.000
_cell.angle_alpha   90.00
_cell.angle_beta   90.00
_cell.angle_gamma   90.00
#
_symmetry.space_group_name_H-M   'P 1'
#
loop_
_entity.id
_entity.type
_entity.pdbx_description
1 polymer ?
#
loop_
_entity_poly.entity_id
_entity_poly.type
_entity_poly.pdbx_seq_one_letter_code
_entity_poly.pdbx_strand_id
1 'polypeptide(L)'
;ELLIFQIVQVVFLASIAWIFGITTMFIFIPAAFVGILLLEAVNYIEHYGLRRKKATSGLYERVQPWHSWNSNHVIGRVVLYELTRHSDHHYMASRKYQILRHTDTAPQLPAGYPAMILLSLIPPLYFRVMNPMITKIEHQ
;
A
#
# COMPACT_ATOMS: atom_id res chain seq x y z
N GLU A 1 20.36 -12.87 -4.77
CA GLU A 1 19.76 -11.55 -4.55
C GLU A 1 19.43 -11.32 -3.08
N LEU A 2 18.67 -12.22 -2.39
CA LEU A 2 18.29 -12.04 -0.98
C LEU A 2 19.49 -11.78 -0.05
N LEU A 3 20.59 -12.52 -0.20
CA LEU A 3 21.81 -12.32 0.59
C LEU A 3 22.41 -10.92 0.41
N ILE A 4 22.37 -10.38 -0.80
CA ILE A 4 22.87 -9.03 -1.09
C ILE A 4 22.07 -7.98 -0.30
N PHE A 5 20.74 -8.10 -0.32
CA PHE A 5 19.88 -7.18 0.45
C PHE A 5 20.13 -7.27 1.95
N GLN A 6 20.33 -8.49 2.50
CA GLN A 6 20.66 -8.67 3.91
C GLN A 6 22.02 -8.03 4.26
N ILE A 7 23.05 -8.24 3.41
CA ILE A 7 24.36 -7.62 3.61
C ILE A 7 24.25 -6.09 3.59
N VAL A 8 23.52 -5.52 2.64
CA VAL A 8 23.31 -4.07 2.55
C VAL A 8 22.63 -3.53 3.81
N GLN A 9 21.62 -4.21 4.34
CA GLN A 9 20.96 -3.81 5.58
C GLN A 9 21.89 -3.85 6.79
N VAL A 10 22.69 -4.92 6.92
CA VAL A 10 23.67 -5.06 8.03
C VAL A 10 24.74 -3.98 7.92
N VAL A 11 25.29 -3.75 6.73
CA VAL A 11 26.31 -2.71 6.51
C VAL A 11 25.73 -1.33 6.81
N PHE A 12 24.48 -1.07 6.44
CA PHE A 12 23.80 0.19 6.72
C PHE A 12 23.63 0.42 8.24
N LEU A 13 23.16 -0.59 8.99
CA LEU A 13 23.04 -0.51 10.45
C LEU A 13 24.40 -0.33 11.13
N ALA A 14 25.43 -1.07 10.68
CA ALA A 14 26.79 -0.91 11.18
C ALA A 14 27.34 0.49 10.92
N SER A 15 27.03 1.08 9.75
CA SER A 15 27.40 2.46 9.42
C SER A 15 26.74 3.47 10.35
N ILE A 16 25.46 3.29 10.67
CA ILE A 16 24.74 4.14 11.64
C ILE A 16 25.42 4.04 13.01
N ALA A 17 25.72 2.82 13.47
CA ALA A 17 26.39 2.62 14.75
C ALA A 17 27.78 3.26 14.81
N TRP A 18 28.53 3.18 13.72
CA TRP A 18 29.89 3.74 13.63
C TRP A 18 29.90 5.27 13.56
N ILE A 19 29.01 5.86 12.77
CA ILE A 19 28.99 7.32 12.54
C ILE A 19 28.27 8.06 13.68
N PHE A 20 27.15 7.53 14.15
CA PHE A 20 26.25 8.21 15.09
C PHE A 20 26.19 7.55 16.49
N GLY A 21 26.90 6.44 16.67
CA GLY A 21 26.93 5.69 17.92
C GLY A 21 25.84 4.60 18.01
N ILE A 22 26.13 3.61 18.85
CA ILE A 22 25.30 2.41 19.03
C ILE A 22 23.87 2.75 19.52
N THR A 23 23.72 3.77 20.37
CA THR A 23 22.41 4.23 20.86
C THR A 23 21.52 4.68 19.72
N THR A 24 22.06 5.42 18.76
CA THR A 24 21.33 5.89 17.57
C THR A 24 20.86 4.71 16.73
N MET A 25 21.69 3.67 16.55
CA MET A 25 21.29 2.45 15.85
C MET A 25 20.08 1.78 16.54
N PHE A 26 20.09 1.66 17.87
CA PHE A 26 18.99 1.07 18.62
C PHE A 26 17.69 1.89 18.57
N ILE A 27 17.77 3.21 18.41
CA ILE A 27 16.61 4.07 18.18
C ILE A 27 16.13 3.95 16.71
N PHE A 28 17.04 3.82 15.77
CA PHE A 28 16.73 3.70 14.35
C PHE A 28 15.96 2.42 14.02
N ILE A 29 16.30 1.29 14.62
CA ILE A 29 15.67 -0.01 14.35
C ILE A 29 14.15 0.03 14.58
N PRO A 30 13.61 0.45 15.74
CA PRO A 30 12.17 0.53 15.95
C PRO A 30 11.52 1.59 15.05
N ALA A 31 12.19 2.70 14.76
CA ALA A 31 11.67 3.70 13.81
C ALA A 31 11.53 3.12 12.40
N ALA A 32 12.53 2.40 11.91
CA ALA A 32 12.47 1.70 10.64
C ALA A 32 11.35 0.64 10.62
N PHE A 33 11.18 -0.11 11.71
CA PHE A 33 10.11 -1.08 11.84
C PHE A 33 8.72 -0.44 11.74
N VAL A 34 8.51 0.70 12.41
CA VAL A 34 7.25 1.48 12.27
C VAL A 34 7.04 1.92 10.81
N GLY A 35 8.09 2.38 10.13
CA GLY A 35 8.01 2.73 8.71
C GLY A 35 7.58 1.57 7.82
N ILE A 36 8.14 0.37 8.06
CA ILE A 36 7.76 -0.86 7.36
C ILE A 36 6.29 -1.19 7.64
N LEU A 37 5.84 -1.15 8.89
CA LEU A 37 4.44 -1.42 9.25
C LEU A 37 3.47 -0.46 8.58
N LEU A 38 3.83 0.83 8.49
CA LEU A 38 3.01 1.82 7.79
C LEU A 38 2.93 1.53 6.29
N LEU A 39 4.04 1.16 5.66
CA LEU A 39 4.07 0.77 4.25
C LEU A 39 3.19 -0.47 4.00
N GLU A 40 3.30 -1.49 4.85
CA GLU A 40 2.48 -2.70 4.74
C GLU A 40 0.99 -2.42 5.01
N ALA A 41 0.67 -1.51 5.93
CA ALA A 41 -0.70 -1.08 6.17
C ALA A 41 -1.30 -0.38 4.93
N VAL A 42 -0.52 0.48 4.25
CA VAL A 42 -0.92 1.11 2.99
C VAL A 42 -1.18 0.03 1.93
N ASN A 43 -0.21 -0.86 1.72
CA ASN A 43 -0.31 -1.96 0.76
C ASN A 43 -1.54 -2.85 1.03
N TYR A 44 -1.80 -3.13 2.31
CA TYR A 44 -2.95 -3.91 2.74
C TYR A 44 -4.29 -3.23 2.41
N ILE A 45 -4.47 -1.94 2.74
CA ILE A 45 -5.73 -1.24 2.46
C ILE A 45 -6.00 -1.06 0.97
N GLU A 46 -4.95 -0.97 0.16
CA GLU A 46 -5.04 -0.79 -1.30
C GLU A 46 -5.47 -2.05 -2.04
N HIS A 47 -5.20 -3.23 -1.47
CA HIS A 47 -5.45 -4.51 -2.15
C HIS A 47 -6.45 -5.41 -1.43
N TYR A 48 -6.97 -5.01 -0.28
CA TYR A 48 -7.83 -5.84 0.54
C TYR A 48 -9.03 -6.40 -0.22
N GLY A 49 -9.12 -7.74 -0.27
CA GLY A 49 -10.27 -8.49 -0.81
C GLY A 49 -10.40 -8.49 -2.33
N LEU A 50 -9.65 -7.67 -3.06
CA LEU A 50 -9.73 -7.59 -4.53
C LEU A 50 -8.83 -8.66 -5.17
N ARG A 51 -9.36 -9.36 -6.19
CA ARG A 51 -8.67 -10.49 -6.81
C ARG A 51 -8.66 -10.39 -8.33
N ARG A 52 -7.55 -10.76 -8.94
CA ARG A 52 -7.45 -10.96 -10.39
C ARG A 52 -7.94 -12.36 -10.76
N LYS A 53 -8.68 -12.46 -11.84
CA LYS A 53 -9.13 -13.73 -12.39
C LYS A 53 -7.96 -14.47 -13.02
N LYS A 54 -7.97 -15.80 -12.85
CA LYS A 54 -7.00 -16.68 -13.49
C LYS A 54 -7.61 -17.23 -14.78
N ALA A 55 -6.94 -17.02 -15.90
CA ALA A 55 -7.36 -17.55 -17.19
C ALA A 55 -7.16 -19.08 -17.26
N THR A 56 -7.78 -19.73 -18.23
CA THR A 56 -7.61 -21.18 -18.50
C THR A 56 -6.16 -21.55 -18.82
N SER A 57 -5.37 -20.59 -19.31
CA SER A 57 -3.92 -20.74 -19.55
C SER A 57 -3.09 -20.83 -18.27
N GLY A 58 -3.69 -20.64 -17.09
CA GLY A 58 -2.99 -20.60 -15.79
C GLY A 58 -2.37 -19.23 -15.45
N LEU A 59 -2.41 -18.25 -16.35
CA LEU A 59 -1.92 -16.90 -16.13
C LEU A 59 -3.03 -16.03 -15.53
N TYR A 60 -2.63 -15.07 -14.68
CA TYR A 60 -3.56 -14.05 -14.19
C TYR A 60 -3.82 -12.98 -15.25
N GLU A 61 -5.04 -12.48 -15.30
CA GLU A 61 -5.40 -11.34 -16.14
C GLU A 61 -4.50 -10.12 -15.84
N ARG A 62 -4.32 -9.26 -16.84
CA ARG A 62 -3.60 -8.00 -16.64
C ARG A 62 -4.30 -7.17 -15.57
N VAL A 63 -3.52 -6.46 -14.74
CA VAL A 63 -4.06 -5.53 -13.74
C VAL A 63 -4.97 -4.51 -14.41
N GLN A 64 -6.13 -4.32 -13.82
CA GLN A 64 -7.16 -3.38 -14.25
C GLN A 64 -7.50 -2.41 -13.11
N PRO A 65 -8.12 -1.26 -13.38
CA PRO A 65 -8.44 -0.28 -12.34
C PRO A 65 -9.28 -0.82 -11.18
N TRP A 66 -10.07 -1.84 -11.40
CA TRP A 66 -10.91 -2.46 -10.35
C TRP A 66 -10.20 -3.47 -9.46
N HIS A 67 -8.90 -3.68 -9.64
CA HIS A 67 -8.09 -4.57 -8.81
C HIS A 67 -7.37 -3.87 -7.64
N SER A 68 -7.63 -2.58 -7.45
CA SER A 68 -7.06 -1.81 -6.33
C SER A 68 -8.07 -0.78 -5.82
N TRP A 69 -8.05 -0.57 -4.51
CA TRP A 69 -8.83 0.48 -3.88
C TRP A 69 -8.20 1.86 -4.12
N ASN A 70 -9.01 2.84 -4.39
CA ASN A 70 -8.61 4.23 -4.54
C ASN A 70 -9.15 5.10 -3.40
N SER A 71 -8.56 6.27 -3.24
CA SER A 71 -9.15 7.35 -2.45
C SER A 71 -8.89 8.68 -3.14
N ASN A 72 -9.95 9.45 -3.37
CA ASN A 72 -9.84 10.77 -4.01
C ASN A 72 -9.85 11.91 -2.99
N HIS A 73 -9.66 11.63 -1.70
CA HIS A 73 -9.56 12.64 -0.65
C HIS A 73 -8.33 13.52 -0.82
N VAL A 74 -8.52 14.85 -0.82
CA VAL A 74 -7.50 15.84 -1.13
C VAL A 74 -6.26 15.71 -0.23
N ILE A 75 -6.44 15.54 1.08
CA ILE A 75 -5.32 15.43 2.04
C ILE A 75 -4.44 14.22 1.69
N GLY A 76 -5.03 13.06 1.46
CA GLY A 76 -4.29 11.85 1.09
C GLY A 76 -3.52 12.04 -0.22
N ARG A 77 -4.16 12.64 -1.21
CA ARG A 77 -3.54 12.92 -2.52
C ARG A 77 -2.30 13.82 -2.38
N VAL A 78 -2.42 14.92 -1.63
CA VAL A 78 -1.31 15.86 -1.44
C VAL A 78 -0.17 15.24 -0.63
N VAL A 79 -0.49 14.61 0.52
CA VAL A 79 0.51 14.04 1.44
C VAL A 79 1.22 12.83 0.84
N LEU A 80 0.52 12.02 0.06
CA LEU A 80 1.05 10.78 -0.54
C LEU A 80 1.34 10.93 -2.04
N TYR A 81 1.54 12.16 -2.53
CA TYR A 81 1.95 12.41 -3.92
C TYR A 81 1.05 11.69 -4.95
N GLU A 82 -0.28 11.83 -4.84
CA GLU A 82 -1.28 11.18 -5.69
C GLU A 82 -1.29 9.64 -5.64
N LEU A 83 -0.49 8.99 -4.77
CA LEU A 83 -0.44 7.53 -4.64
C LEU A 83 -1.82 6.92 -4.31
N THR A 84 -2.71 7.72 -3.70
CA THR A 84 -4.09 7.30 -3.42
C THR A 84 -4.94 7.04 -4.66
N ARG A 85 -4.45 7.41 -5.87
CA ARG A 85 -4.96 7.00 -7.18
C ARG A 85 -4.29 5.71 -7.64
N HIS A 86 -4.27 4.75 -6.75
CA HIS A 86 -3.47 3.54 -6.81
C HIS A 86 -3.80 2.63 -7.99
N SER A 87 -5.08 2.57 -8.37
CA SER A 87 -5.52 1.77 -9.52
C SER A 87 -4.90 2.24 -10.84
N ASP A 88 -4.76 3.54 -11.04
CA ASP A 88 -4.14 4.08 -12.25
C ASP A 88 -2.61 3.88 -12.25
N HIS A 89 -1.99 3.95 -11.06
CA HIS A 89 -0.59 3.59 -10.85
C HIS A 89 -0.30 2.14 -11.28
N HIS A 90 -1.13 1.18 -10.84
CA HIS A 90 -0.98 -0.22 -11.23
C HIS A 90 -1.37 -0.50 -12.68
N TYR A 91 -2.40 0.16 -13.20
CA TYR A 91 -2.83 -0.01 -14.58
C TYR A 91 -1.78 0.45 -15.58
N MET A 92 -1.07 1.54 -15.28
CA MET A 92 0.00 2.09 -16.10
C MET A 92 1.19 2.55 -15.24
N ALA A 93 2.02 1.61 -14.81
CA ALA A 93 3.14 1.84 -13.89
C ALA A 93 4.18 2.86 -14.40
N SER A 94 4.25 3.11 -15.71
CA SER A 94 5.13 4.13 -16.30
C SER A 94 4.60 5.57 -16.16
N ARG A 95 3.35 5.74 -15.70
CA ARG A 95 2.76 7.06 -15.52
C ARG A 95 3.36 7.76 -14.31
N LYS A 96 3.78 9.00 -14.49
CA LYS A 96 4.31 9.81 -13.39
C LYS A 96 3.20 10.13 -12.39
N TYR A 97 3.52 10.21 -11.10
CA TYR A 97 2.55 10.44 -10.02
C TYR A 97 1.71 11.72 -10.20
N GLN A 98 2.31 12.79 -10.75
CA GLN A 98 1.63 14.09 -10.94
C GLN A 98 0.45 14.03 -11.91
N ILE A 99 0.40 13.02 -12.77
CA ILE A 99 -0.61 12.87 -13.82
C ILE A 99 -1.47 11.61 -13.65
N LEU A 100 -1.45 11.00 -12.46
CA LEU A 100 -2.32 9.89 -12.13
C LEU A 100 -3.79 10.32 -12.17
N ARG A 101 -4.63 9.49 -12.77
CA ARG A 101 -6.03 9.79 -13.05
C ARG A 101 -6.95 9.17 -12.01
N HIS A 102 -8.00 9.88 -11.71
CA HIS A 102 -9.14 9.28 -11.05
C HIS A 102 -9.93 8.43 -12.05
N THR A 103 -10.34 7.24 -11.62
CA THR A 103 -11.13 6.32 -12.42
C THR A 103 -12.38 5.94 -11.65
N ASP A 104 -13.55 6.31 -12.18
CA ASP A 104 -14.85 6.07 -11.51
C ASP A 104 -15.18 4.58 -11.38
N THR A 105 -14.64 3.74 -12.26
CA THR A 105 -14.80 2.28 -12.22
C THR A 105 -13.93 1.59 -11.17
N ALA A 106 -12.97 2.31 -10.60
CA ALA A 106 -12.14 1.76 -9.54
C ALA A 106 -12.87 1.80 -8.19
N PRO A 107 -12.75 0.76 -7.36
CA PRO A 107 -13.31 0.76 -6.02
C PRO A 107 -12.76 1.93 -5.19
N GLN A 108 -13.65 2.59 -4.44
CA GLN A 108 -13.26 3.72 -3.61
C GLN A 108 -13.29 3.33 -2.14
N LEU A 109 -12.23 3.65 -1.40
CA LEU A 109 -12.18 3.50 0.05
C LEU A 109 -13.24 4.41 0.71
N PRO A 110 -13.88 3.96 1.80
CA PRO A 110 -14.94 4.74 2.47
C PRO A 110 -14.41 5.99 3.17
N ALA A 111 -13.08 6.09 3.34
CA ALA A 111 -12.42 7.24 3.95
C ALA A 111 -11.04 7.48 3.32
N GLY A 112 -10.38 8.57 3.70
CA GLY A 112 -9.01 8.86 3.29
C GLY A 112 -8.00 7.88 3.90
N TYR A 113 -6.84 7.73 3.27
CA TYR A 113 -5.79 6.80 3.69
C TYR A 113 -5.41 6.87 5.17
N PRO A 114 -5.21 8.05 5.79
CA PRO A 114 -4.88 8.10 7.22
C PRO A 114 -5.92 7.43 8.10
N ALA A 115 -7.20 7.65 7.82
CA ALA A 115 -8.28 7.00 8.56
C ALA A 115 -8.34 5.49 8.30
N MET A 116 -8.13 5.06 7.06
CA MET A 116 -8.13 3.65 6.70
C MET A 116 -6.92 2.89 7.28
N ILE A 117 -5.74 3.53 7.35
CA ILE A 117 -4.56 2.97 8.03
C ILE A 117 -4.88 2.75 9.52
N LEU A 118 -5.40 3.77 10.21
CA LEU A 118 -5.78 3.63 11.62
C LEU A 118 -6.85 2.54 11.82
N LEU A 119 -7.83 2.49 10.92
CA LEU A 119 -8.88 1.48 10.97
C LEU A 119 -8.29 0.06 10.77
N SER A 120 -7.30 -0.12 9.89
CA SER A 120 -6.67 -1.41 9.62
C SER A 120 -5.90 -1.97 10.82
N LEU A 121 -5.48 -1.11 11.75
CA LEU A 121 -4.86 -1.53 13.01
C LEU A 121 -5.85 -2.19 13.99
N ILE A 122 -7.16 -2.12 13.70
CA ILE A 122 -8.24 -2.74 14.48
C ILE A 122 -8.99 -3.72 13.54
N PRO A 123 -8.44 -4.93 13.29
CA PRO A 123 -8.95 -5.83 12.24
C PRO A 123 -10.44 -6.15 12.34
N PRO A 124 -11.06 -6.41 13.52
CA PRO A 124 -12.48 -6.70 13.58
C PRO A 124 -13.35 -5.54 13.07
N LEU A 125 -12.96 -4.30 13.35
CA LEU A 125 -13.67 -3.11 12.88
C LEU A 125 -13.42 -2.89 11.40
N TYR A 126 -12.19 -3.07 10.94
CA TYR A 126 -11.83 -2.97 9.52
C TYR A 126 -12.65 -3.95 8.67
N PHE A 127 -12.75 -5.21 9.09
CA PHE A 127 -13.52 -6.24 8.37
C PHE A 127 -15.01 -5.92 8.33
N ARG A 128 -15.55 -5.37 9.43
CA ARG A 128 -16.96 -4.96 9.49
C ARG A 128 -17.28 -3.85 8.48
N VAL A 129 -16.33 -2.98 8.20
CA VAL A 129 -16.48 -1.89 7.22
C VAL A 129 -16.24 -2.39 5.79
N MET A 130 -15.16 -3.13 5.57
CA MET A 130 -14.68 -3.44 4.22
C MET A 130 -15.36 -4.66 3.59
N ASN A 131 -15.71 -5.70 4.37
CA ASN A 131 -16.31 -6.91 3.79
C ASN A 131 -17.63 -6.66 3.05
N PRO A 132 -18.57 -5.84 3.56
CA PRO A 132 -19.77 -5.51 2.81
C PRO A 132 -19.50 -4.77 1.49
N MET A 133 -18.42 -4.01 1.42
CA MET A 133 -18.02 -3.29 0.20
C MET A 133 -17.47 -4.25 -0.86
N ILE A 134 -16.67 -5.24 -0.44
CA ILE A 134 -16.16 -6.30 -1.33
C ILE A 134 -17.31 -7.08 -1.94
N THR A 135 -18.28 -7.53 -1.12
CA THR A 135 -19.46 -8.26 -1.60
C THR A 135 -20.25 -7.48 -2.65
N LYS A 136 -20.38 -6.15 -2.49
CA LYS A 136 -21.05 -5.31 -3.48
C LYS A 136 -20.31 -5.25 -4.83
N ILE A 137 -18.97 -5.28 -4.80
CA ILE A 137 -18.14 -5.24 -6.02
C ILE A 137 -18.21 -6.58 -6.76
N GLU A 138 -18.23 -7.69 -6.04
CA GLU A 138 -18.31 -9.04 -6.64
C GLU A 138 -19.63 -9.32 -7.35
N HIS A 139 -20.69 -8.58 -7.01
CA HIS A 139 -22.03 -8.71 -7.61
C HIS A 139 -22.28 -7.71 -8.76
N GLN A 140 -21.32 -6.87 -9.14
CA GLN A 140 -21.39 -5.97 -10.29
C GLN A 140 -20.62 -6.54 -11.50
#